data_f2469c2e6936491493eb9809eba07010
#
_entry.id   f2469c2e6936491493eb9809eba07010
#
_cell.length_a   1.000
_cell.length_b   1.000
_cell.length_c   1.000
_cell.angle_alpha   90.00
_cell.angle_beta   90.00
_cell.angle_gamma   90.00
#
_symmetry.space_group_name_H-M   'P 1'
#
loop_
_entity.id
_entity.type
_entity.pdbx_description
1 polymer ?
#
loop_
_entity_poly.entity_id
_entity_poly.type
_entity_poly.pdbx_seq_one_letter_code
_entity_poly.pdbx_strand_id
1 'polypeptide(L)'
;MKSFLEKVAADLLKRFDNDLSRVAVVFPNKRASLFLNEHLARLAGKPLWSPAYITISDLFRSHSALKVADPILLVCELHKVFIEATGMDETLDHFYGWGQLLLADFDDLDKNMGPADQVFKNLRDIHELDDISYLTDEQREMIRRFFSNFSEDHNSELKQRFLKLWSRIGTIYNLFNERLASQQICYEGALYRQVVENPQIDFRYDTYAFVGFNHLQEVEKMLFKRLEQEGKAIFCQDTEEVPPEELTYISAPTENIQARFVSQWLTPERIAAGRKTAIVLCDEKLLQTVIHCLPKAVEKVNVTTGYPLSQTAAATLVSQFFNLQINGFSLKTNAFRRHWLDLMNRHPYAKLMPADYANTHYTDNSALLHALLGIIRHVAKDPSLKDQLATESLFRVYTVLNR
;
A
#
# COMPACT_ATOMS: atom_id res chain seq x y z
N MET A 1 -34.01 4.02 10.14
CA MET A 1 -32.88 3.60 11.01
C MET A 1 -31.77 4.62 10.92
N LYS A 2 -31.18 5.06 12.03
CA LYS A 2 -30.05 5.99 12.00
C LYS A 2 -28.80 5.23 11.58
N SER A 3 -27.97 5.79 10.69
CA SER A 3 -26.71 5.17 10.33
C SER A 3 -25.73 5.15 11.52
N PHE A 4 -24.73 4.25 11.49
CA PHE A 4 -23.71 4.19 12.53
C PHE A 4 -23.04 5.56 12.77
N LEU A 5 -22.58 6.24 11.71
CA LEU A 5 -21.97 7.56 11.84
C LEU A 5 -22.93 8.65 12.33
N GLU A 6 -24.24 8.52 12.06
CA GLU A 6 -25.25 9.42 12.63
C GLU A 6 -25.40 9.22 14.15
N LYS A 7 -25.32 7.95 14.62
CA LYS A 7 -25.30 7.65 16.06
C LYS A 7 -24.06 8.22 16.73
N VAL A 8 -22.90 8.06 16.09
CA VAL A 8 -21.62 8.63 16.57
C VAL A 8 -21.69 10.15 16.64
N ALA A 9 -22.22 10.81 15.60
CA ALA A 9 -22.38 12.27 15.61
C ALA A 9 -23.28 12.75 16.75
N ALA A 10 -24.40 12.05 16.98
CA ALA A 10 -25.33 12.39 18.07
C ALA A 10 -24.68 12.20 19.45
N ASP A 11 -23.89 11.14 19.65
CA ASP A 11 -23.17 10.88 20.91
C ASP A 11 -22.11 11.93 21.18
N LEU A 12 -21.32 12.31 20.17
CA LEU A 12 -20.30 13.35 20.29
C LEU A 12 -20.94 14.71 20.66
N LEU A 13 -22.03 15.11 20.00
CA LEU A 13 -22.73 16.34 20.32
C LEU A 13 -23.33 16.31 21.73
N LYS A 14 -23.84 15.16 22.18
CA LYS A 14 -24.34 14.98 23.54
C LYS A 14 -23.28 15.15 24.61
N ARG A 15 -22.02 14.70 24.33
CA ARG A 15 -20.91 14.74 25.28
C ARG A 15 -20.21 16.10 25.34
N PHE A 16 -20.05 16.74 24.18
CA PHE A 16 -19.20 17.94 24.03
C PHE A 16 -19.96 19.18 23.57
N ASP A 17 -21.28 19.08 23.46
CA ASP A 17 -22.15 20.13 22.86
C ASP A 17 -21.62 20.51 21.46
N ASN A 18 -21.44 21.78 21.18
CA ASN A 18 -20.98 22.25 19.87
C ASN A 18 -19.48 22.61 19.83
N ASP A 19 -18.73 22.29 20.86
CA ASP A 19 -17.28 22.49 20.89
C ASP A 19 -16.52 21.18 20.89
N LEU A 20 -16.14 20.74 19.68
CA LEU A 20 -15.34 19.53 19.45
C LEU A 20 -13.87 19.86 19.14
N SER A 21 -13.42 21.11 19.35
CA SER A 21 -12.09 21.58 18.98
C SER A 21 -10.94 20.81 19.69
N ARG A 22 -11.24 20.25 20.86
CA ARG A 22 -10.29 19.44 21.66
C ARG A 22 -10.48 17.94 21.47
N VAL A 23 -11.33 17.52 20.54
CA VAL A 23 -11.61 16.13 20.21
C VAL A 23 -10.94 15.74 18.92
N ALA A 24 -10.20 14.63 18.90
CA ALA A 24 -9.74 13.97 17.68
C ALA A 24 -10.63 12.75 17.40
N VAL A 25 -11.26 12.71 16.23
CA VAL A 25 -11.96 11.52 15.76
C VAL A 25 -11.02 10.70 14.89
N VAL A 26 -10.70 9.49 15.35
CA VAL A 26 -9.76 8.59 14.73
C VAL A 26 -10.51 7.55 13.93
N PHE A 27 -10.13 7.37 12.67
CA PHE A 27 -10.71 6.41 11.74
C PHE A 27 -9.68 5.45 11.17
N PRO A 28 -10.07 4.25 10.73
CA PRO A 28 -9.21 3.40 9.91
C PRO A 28 -8.83 4.06 8.57
N ASN A 29 -9.74 4.87 7.99
CA ASN A 29 -9.50 5.60 6.74
C ASN A 29 -10.14 7.00 6.77
N LYS A 30 -9.60 7.93 5.97
CA LYS A 30 -10.03 9.35 5.96
C LYS A 30 -11.46 9.58 5.43
N ARG A 31 -12.01 8.65 4.64
CA ARG A 31 -13.27 8.91 3.93
C ARG A 31 -14.46 8.97 4.88
N ALA A 32 -14.45 8.19 5.96
CA ALA A 32 -15.53 8.19 6.94
C ALA A 32 -15.74 9.56 7.59
N SER A 33 -14.69 10.39 7.68
CA SER A 33 -14.75 11.74 8.22
C SER A 33 -15.70 12.66 7.45
N LEU A 34 -15.80 12.50 6.13
CA LEU A 34 -16.69 13.33 5.29
C LEU A 34 -18.17 13.11 5.67
N PHE A 35 -18.54 11.85 5.88
CA PHE A 35 -19.91 11.49 6.26
C PHE A 35 -20.21 11.89 7.72
N LEU A 36 -19.25 11.68 8.63
CA LEU A 36 -19.42 12.13 10.01
C LEU A 36 -19.60 13.65 10.07
N ASN A 37 -18.82 14.41 9.32
CA ASN A 37 -18.92 15.86 9.26
C ASN A 37 -20.29 16.33 8.72
N GLU A 38 -20.85 15.65 7.70
CA GLU A 38 -22.20 15.90 7.19
C GLU A 38 -23.25 15.68 8.28
N HIS A 39 -23.14 14.58 9.05
CA HIS A 39 -24.06 14.29 10.15
C HIS A 39 -23.94 15.29 11.29
N LEU A 40 -22.71 15.67 11.69
CA LEU A 40 -22.49 16.68 12.72
C LEU A 40 -23.10 18.02 12.34
N ALA A 41 -22.83 18.50 11.11
CA ALA A 41 -23.37 19.75 10.61
C ALA A 41 -24.91 19.76 10.60
N ARG A 42 -25.53 18.64 10.21
CA ARG A 42 -26.99 18.51 10.18
C ARG A 42 -27.61 18.46 11.58
N LEU A 43 -26.99 17.75 12.52
CA LEU A 43 -27.54 17.52 13.85
C LEU A 43 -27.28 18.69 14.81
N ALA A 44 -26.21 19.45 14.62
CA ALA A 44 -25.86 20.56 15.50
C ALA A 44 -26.87 21.72 15.46
N GLY A 45 -27.48 21.97 14.31
CA GLY A 45 -28.48 23.04 14.13
C GLY A 45 -27.97 24.48 14.35
N LYS A 46 -26.75 24.65 14.76
CA LYS A 46 -26.02 25.90 15.03
C LYS A 46 -24.54 25.73 14.69
N PRO A 47 -23.79 26.82 14.54
CA PRO A 47 -22.34 26.69 14.30
C PRO A 47 -21.64 25.83 15.38
N LEU A 48 -20.72 24.96 14.94
CA LEU A 48 -19.95 24.11 15.82
C LEU A 48 -18.45 24.21 15.50
N TRP A 49 -17.61 24.01 16.50
CA TRP A 49 -16.19 23.78 16.30
C TRP A 49 -15.95 22.32 15.94
N SER A 50 -15.48 22.08 14.71
CA SER A 50 -15.24 20.74 14.18
C SER A 50 -14.15 20.01 14.95
N PRO A 51 -14.27 18.71 15.17
CA PRO A 51 -13.17 17.91 15.70
C PRO A 51 -12.04 17.80 14.66
N ALA A 52 -10.86 17.39 15.13
CA ALA A 52 -9.81 16.94 14.23
C ALA A 52 -10.16 15.55 13.68
N TYR A 53 -10.06 15.37 12.38
CA TYR A 53 -10.23 14.07 11.73
C TYR A 53 -8.88 13.51 11.33
N ILE A 54 -8.51 12.39 11.94
CA ILE A 54 -7.21 11.74 11.72
C ILE A 54 -7.40 10.25 11.46
N THR A 55 -6.45 9.65 10.76
CA THR A 55 -6.38 8.19 10.69
C THR A 55 -5.53 7.64 11.83
N ILE A 56 -5.62 6.33 12.06
CA ILE A 56 -4.74 5.67 13.03
C ILE A 56 -3.27 5.85 12.64
N SER A 57 -2.94 5.78 11.35
CA SER A 57 -1.59 6.05 10.84
C SER A 57 -1.14 7.50 11.09
N ASP A 58 -2.03 8.49 10.88
CA ASP A 58 -1.72 9.89 11.20
C ASP A 58 -1.48 10.08 12.71
N LEU A 59 -2.24 9.37 13.55
CA LEU A 59 -2.06 9.40 15.01
C LEU A 59 -0.65 8.93 15.40
N PHE A 60 -0.22 7.77 14.93
CA PHE A 60 1.12 7.27 15.20
C PHE A 60 2.21 8.21 14.67
N ARG A 61 2.10 8.62 13.39
CA ARG A 61 3.10 9.46 12.72
C ARG A 61 3.27 10.84 13.37
N SER A 62 2.20 11.40 13.93
CA SER A 62 2.27 12.70 14.63
C SER A 62 3.01 12.65 15.96
N HIS A 63 3.26 11.46 16.50
CA HIS A 63 3.92 11.24 17.78
C HIS A 63 5.32 10.59 17.66
N SER A 64 5.88 10.54 16.46
CA SER A 64 7.25 10.07 16.22
C SER A 64 8.08 11.15 15.52
N ALA A 65 9.37 11.23 15.88
CA ALA A 65 10.35 12.03 15.15
C ALA A 65 10.85 11.34 13.87
N LEU A 66 10.66 10.02 13.78
CA LEU A 66 11.05 9.23 12.61
C LEU A 66 10.07 9.43 11.46
N LYS A 67 10.56 9.31 10.23
CA LYS A 67 9.76 9.38 9.01
C LYS A 67 9.69 8.00 8.36
N VAL A 68 8.48 7.59 7.99
CA VAL A 68 8.33 6.38 7.17
C VAL A 68 8.97 6.63 5.81
N ALA A 69 9.96 5.81 5.47
CA ALA A 69 10.69 5.93 4.22
C ALA A 69 9.93 5.28 3.05
N ASP A 70 10.37 5.61 1.84
CA ASP A 70 9.87 4.97 0.63
C ASP A 70 10.19 3.46 0.64
N PRO A 71 9.26 2.57 0.26
CA PRO A 71 9.48 1.13 0.25
C PRO A 71 10.69 0.67 -0.56
N ILE A 72 10.99 1.34 -1.68
CA ILE A 72 12.17 1.02 -2.51
C ILE A 72 13.45 1.33 -1.73
N LEU A 73 13.50 2.50 -1.07
CA LEU A 73 14.65 2.87 -0.23
C LEU A 73 14.83 1.87 0.92
N LEU A 74 13.74 1.47 1.57
CA LEU A 74 13.78 0.47 2.64
C LEU A 74 14.39 -0.85 2.16
N VAL A 75 13.97 -1.36 1.00
CA VAL A 75 14.53 -2.60 0.42
C VAL A 75 16.01 -2.42 0.06
N CYS A 76 16.41 -1.26 -0.47
CA CYS A 76 17.81 -0.97 -0.77
C CYS A 76 18.68 -0.94 0.50
N GLU A 77 18.20 -0.33 1.57
CA GLU A 77 18.94 -0.32 2.84
C GLU A 77 18.96 -1.72 3.49
N LEU A 78 17.87 -2.47 3.39
CA LEU A 78 17.82 -3.87 3.85
C LEU A 78 18.80 -4.76 3.08
N HIS A 79 18.92 -4.57 1.77
CA HIS A 79 19.91 -5.27 0.95
C HIS A 79 21.36 -5.04 1.40
N LYS A 80 21.72 -3.78 1.71
CA LYS A 80 23.05 -3.46 2.23
C LYS A 80 23.34 -4.18 3.55
N VAL A 81 22.36 -4.14 4.47
CA VAL A 81 22.45 -4.84 5.76
C VAL A 81 22.52 -6.36 5.56
N PHE A 82 21.77 -6.89 4.60
CA PHE A 82 21.79 -8.31 4.26
C PHE A 82 23.19 -8.77 3.83
N ILE A 83 23.82 -8.05 2.88
CA ILE A 83 25.19 -8.36 2.43
C ILE A 83 26.19 -8.27 3.60
N GLU A 84 26.08 -7.22 4.41
CA GLU A 84 26.96 -7.00 5.57
C GLU A 84 26.83 -8.14 6.61
N ALA A 85 25.59 -8.54 6.94
CA ALA A 85 25.34 -9.55 7.96
C ALA A 85 25.66 -10.98 7.50
N THR A 86 25.44 -11.29 6.21
CA THR A 86 25.56 -12.66 5.69
C THR A 86 26.89 -12.93 4.97
N GLY A 87 27.52 -11.89 4.42
CA GLY A 87 28.67 -12.00 3.52
C GLY A 87 28.31 -12.65 2.17
N MET A 88 27.04 -12.69 1.81
CA MET A 88 26.57 -13.21 0.53
C MET A 88 26.64 -12.10 -0.52
N ASP A 89 27.21 -12.39 -1.69
CA ASP A 89 27.24 -11.48 -2.83
C ASP A 89 25.94 -11.69 -3.64
N GLU A 90 24.90 -10.97 -3.25
CA GLU A 90 23.59 -11.02 -3.88
C GLU A 90 23.29 -9.69 -4.56
N THR A 91 22.82 -9.72 -5.80
CA THR A 91 22.47 -8.51 -6.52
C THR A 91 21.10 -7.96 -6.08
N LEU A 92 20.91 -6.65 -6.17
CA LEU A 92 19.68 -6.00 -5.71
C LEU A 92 18.43 -6.51 -6.45
N ASP A 93 18.52 -6.79 -7.74
CA ASP A 93 17.41 -7.29 -8.56
C ASP A 93 16.94 -8.68 -8.11
N HIS A 94 17.84 -9.57 -7.76
CA HIS A 94 17.50 -10.89 -7.21
C HIS A 94 16.97 -10.77 -5.76
N PHE A 95 17.58 -9.91 -4.96
CA PHE A 95 17.19 -9.69 -3.57
C PHE A 95 15.82 -9.01 -3.45
N TYR A 96 15.43 -8.15 -4.41
CA TYR A 96 14.34 -7.18 -4.27
C TYR A 96 13.01 -7.84 -3.86
N GLY A 97 12.57 -8.88 -4.57
CA GLY A 97 11.32 -9.56 -4.26
C GLY A 97 11.32 -10.22 -2.88
N TRP A 98 12.44 -10.86 -2.52
CA TRP A 98 12.60 -11.45 -1.20
C TRP A 98 12.75 -10.38 -0.11
N GLY A 99 13.47 -9.30 -0.40
CA GLY A 99 13.61 -8.16 0.50
C GLY A 99 12.28 -7.50 0.83
N GLN A 100 11.35 -7.44 -0.12
CA GLN A 100 9.99 -6.94 0.14
C GLN A 100 9.22 -7.84 1.12
N LEU A 101 9.36 -9.17 0.99
CA LEU A 101 8.73 -10.10 1.95
C LEU A 101 9.32 -9.94 3.35
N LEU A 102 10.65 -9.93 3.45
CA LEU A 102 11.33 -9.79 4.74
C LEU A 102 10.97 -8.47 5.42
N LEU A 103 10.85 -7.39 4.64
CA LEU A 103 10.39 -6.10 5.14
C LEU A 103 8.94 -6.16 5.66
N ALA A 104 8.07 -6.88 4.96
CA ALA A 104 6.70 -7.09 5.40
C ALA A 104 6.63 -7.91 6.69
N ASP A 105 7.44 -8.97 6.80
CA ASP A 105 7.53 -9.79 8.01
C ASP A 105 8.04 -8.98 9.22
N PHE A 106 9.02 -8.09 9.01
CA PHE A 106 9.49 -7.17 10.06
C PHE A 106 8.41 -6.16 10.46
N ASP A 107 7.67 -5.64 9.49
CA ASP A 107 6.56 -4.71 9.72
C ASP A 107 5.44 -5.39 10.54
N ASP A 108 5.08 -6.62 10.18
CA ASP A 108 4.08 -7.41 10.90
C ASP A 108 4.55 -7.81 12.31
N LEU A 109 5.82 -8.16 12.46
CA LEU A 109 6.41 -8.46 13.76
C LEU A 109 6.27 -7.29 14.72
N ASP A 110 6.61 -6.08 14.27
CA ASP A 110 6.54 -4.87 15.07
C ASP A 110 5.10 -4.45 15.35
N LYS A 111 4.21 -4.51 14.37
CA LYS A 111 2.78 -4.22 14.54
C LYS A 111 2.08 -5.18 15.51
N ASN A 112 2.57 -6.41 15.61
CA ASN A 112 2.08 -7.40 16.56
C ASN A 112 2.89 -7.45 17.87
N MET A 113 3.81 -6.51 18.09
CA MET A 113 4.65 -6.42 19.29
C MET A 113 5.41 -7.73 19.56
N GLY A 114 5.75 -8.45 18.49
CA GLY A 114 6.43 -9.74 18.59
C GLY A 114 7.81 -9.60 19.23
N PRO A 115 8.22 -10.55 20.10
CA PRO A 115 9.56 -10.57 20.66
C PRO A 115 10.54 -11.11 19.59
N ALA A 116 11.19 -10.19 18.84
CA ALA A 116 12.08 -10.51 17.72
C ALA A 116 13.11 -11.60 18.07
N ASP A 117 13.73 -11.47 19.24
CA ASP A 117 14.73 -12.44 19.71
C ASP A 117 14.17 -13.86 19.90
N GLN A 118 12.91 -13.99 20.29
CA GLN A 118 12.28 -15.30 20.47
C GLN A 118 11.78 -15.88 19.15
N VAL A 119 11.14 -15.05 18.34
CA VAL A 119 10.63 -15.47 17.02
C VAL A 119 11.78 -15.95 16.14
N PHE A 120 12.89 -15.21 16.08
CA PHE A 120 14.02 -15.58 15.24
C PHE A 120 14.89 -16.70 15.86
N LYS A 121 14.86 -16.92 17.19
CA LYS A 121 15.48 -18.09 17.81
C LYS A 121 14.70 -19.37 17.51
N ASN A 122 13.36 -19.32 17.62
CA ASN A 122 12.52 -20.48 17.33
C ASN A 122 12.68 -20.95 15.87
N LEU A 123 12.86 -20.03 14.94
CA LEU A 123 13.15 -20.36 13.54
C LEU A 123 14.50 -21.06 13.35
N ARG A 124 15.47 -20.78 14.22
CA ARG A 124 16.80 -21.42 14.21
C ARG A 124 16.76 -22.85 14.76
N ASP A 125 15.87 -23.13 15.70
CA ASP A 125 15.71 -24.43 16.36
C ASP A 125 14.74 -25.37 15.61
N ILE A 126 14.05 -24.89 14.57
CA ILE A 126 13.19 -25.74 13.75
C ILE A 126 14.05 -26.68 12.91
N HIS A 127 14.32 -27.86 13.45
CA HIS A 127 14.86 -29.01 12.71
C HIS A 127 13.91 -29.54 11.62
N GLU A 128 12.73 -28.96 11.46
CA GLU A 128 11.63 -29.38 10.61
C GLU A 128 11.54 -28.63 9.28
N LEU A 129 12.66 -28.09 8.78
CA LEU A 129 12.73 -27.49 7.44
C LEU A 129 12.55 -28.48 6.28
N ASP A 130 12.25 -29.73 6.59
CA ASP A 130 11.84 -30.72 5.56
C ASP A 130 10.36 -30.56 5.16
N ASP A 131 9.55 -29.88 5.96
CA ASP A 131 8.13 -29.60 5.66
C ASP A 131 7.92 -28.12 5.35
N ILE A 132 7.91 -27.76 4.07
CA ILE A 132 7.55 -26.43 3.57
C ILE A 132 6.06 -26.32 3.21
N SER A 133 5.24 -27.25 3.70
CA SER A 133 3.80 -27.32 3.38
C SER A 133 3.01 -26.11 3.92
N TYR A 134 3.52 -25.45 4.95
CA TYR A 134 2.93 -24.25 5.54
C TYR A 134 3.11 -22.96 4.68
N LEU A 135 4.00 -22.99 3.69
CA LEU A 135 4.21 -21.86 2.78
C LEU A 135 3.14 -21.87 1.68
N THR A 136 2.67 -20.67 1.30
CA THR A 136 1.81 -20.55 0.12
C THR A 136 2.57 -20.89 -1.16
N ASP A 137 1.87 -21.21 -2.23
CA ASP A 137 2.50 -21.52 -3.52
C ASP A 137 3.31 -20.33 -4.07
N GLU A 138 2.86 -19.11 -3.82
CA GLU A 138 3.57 -17.88 -4.18
C GLU A 138 4.87 -17.73 -3.37
N GLN A 139 4.83 -18.01 -2.08
CA GLN A 139 6.02 -17.98 -1.21
C GLN A 139 7.03 -19.06 -1.60
N ARG A 140 6.55 -20.28 -1.92
CA ARG A 140 7.42 -21.35 -2.42
C ARG A 140 8.08 -20.99 -3.73
N GLU A 141 7.32 -20.41 -4.67
CA GLU A 141 7.87 -19.97 -5.96
C GLU A 141 8.88 -18.85 -5.80
N MET A 142 8.66 -17.94 -4.87
CA MET A 142 9.58 -16.84 -4.58
C MET A 142 10.87 -17.33 -3.93
N ILE A 143 10.79 -18.27 -2.99
CA ILE A 143 11.94 -18.95 -2.42
C ILE A 143 12.69 -19.73 -3.51
N ARG A 144 11.98 -20.44 -4.39
CA ARG A 144 12.60 -21.11 -5.54
C ARG A 144 13.32 -20.13 -6.45
N ARG A 145 12.73 -18.98 -6.77
CA ARG A 145 13.38 -17.95 -7.62
C ARG A 145 14.60 -17.36 -6.95
N PHE A 146 14.54 -17.06 -5.67
CA PHE A 146 15.67 -16.58 -4.90
C PHE A 146 16.82 -17.59 -4.93
N PHE A 147 16.51 -18.90 -4.82
CA PHE A 147 17.50 -19.96 -4.86
C PHE A 147 17.71 -20.58 -6.26
N SER A 148 16.99 -20.18 -7.31
CA SER A 148 17.06 -20.79 -8.65
C SER A 148 18.38 -20.58 -9.38
N ASN A 149 19.22 -19.66 -8.92
CA ASN A 149 20.59 -19.51 -9.41
C ASN A 149 21.55 -20.58 -8.86
N PHE A 150 21.04 -21.48 -8.01
CA PHE A 150 21.81 -22.59 -7.47
C PHE A 150 21.38 -23.87 -8.21
N SER A 151 22.29 -24.48 -8.94
CA SER A 151 22.04 -25.69 -9.74
C SER A 151 21.35 -26.79 -8.94
N GLU A 152 20.40 -27.47 -9.56
CA GLU A 152 19.56 -28.53 -8.98
C GLU A 152 20.32 -29.70 -8.32
N ASP A 153 21.62 -29.82 -8.59
CA ASP A 153 22.45 -30.95 -8.11
C ASP A 153 22.96 -30.85 -6.66
N HIS A 154 22.69 -29.71 -5.95
CA HIS A 154 23.23 -29.48 -4.59
C HIS A 154 22.17 -29.14 -3.54
N ASN A 155 21.20 -30.03 -3.35
CA ASN A 155 20.15 -29.88 -2.32
C ASN A 155 20.72 -29.66 -0.90
N SER A 156 21.91 -30.17 -0.59
CA SER A 156 22.57 -30.00 0.70
C SER A 156 23.19 -28.58 0.89
N GLU A 157 23.70 -27.99 -0.18
CA GLU A 157 24.32 -26.65 -0.16
C GLU A 157 23.24 -25.55 -0.07
N LEU A 158 22.13 -25.73 -0.76
CA LEU A 158 20.95 -24.89 -0.68
C LEU A 158 20.38 -24.86 0.73
N LYS A 159 20.22 -26.03 1.35
CA LYS A 159 19.76 -26.17 2.73
C LYS A 159 20.71 -25.47 3.72
N GLN A 160 22.02 -25.62 3.55
CA GLN A 160 23.01 -24.95 4.40
C GLN A 160 23.00 -23.42 4.25
N ARG A 161 22.84 -22.91 3.03
CA ARG A 161 22.73 -21.47 2.78
C ARG A 161 21.44 -20.89 3.36
N PHE A 162 20.34 -21.60 3.21
CA PHE A 162 19.05 -21.23 3.82
C PHE A 162 19.15 -21.21 5.35
N LEU A 163 19.70 -22.23 5.99
CA LEU A 163 19.90 -22.27 7.43
C LEU A 163 20.84 -21.16 7.93
N LYS A 164 21.90 -20.88 7.16
CA LYS A 164 22.80 -19.76 7.46
C LYS A 164 22.08 -18.42 7.41
N LEU A 165 21.21 -18.23 6.42
CA LEU A 165 20.37 -17.04 6.29
C LEU A 165 19.42 -16.91 7.50
N TRP A 166 18.64 -17.96 7.78
CA TRP A 166 17.69 -17.97 8.90
C TRP A 166 18.36 -17.69 10.24
N SER A 167 19.56 -18.23 10.44
CA SER A 167 20.32 -17.96 11.68
C SER A 167 20.76 -16.48 11.81
N ARG A 168 20.68 -15.69 10.75
CA ARG A 168 21.10 -14.28 10.70
C ARG A 168 19.93 -13.30 10.66
N ILE A 169 18.67 -13.76 10.48
CA ILE A 169 17.53 -12.84 10.33
C ILE A 169 17.39 -11.92 11.54
N GLY A 170 17.56 -12.42 12.75
CA GLY A 170 17.53 -11.57 13.95
C GLY A 170 18.63 -10.50 13.96
N THR A 171 19.82 -10.86 13.50
CA THR A 171 20.93 -9.89 13.35
C THR A 171 20.61 -8.86 12.26
N ILE A 172 20.05 -9.31 11.12
CA ILE A 172 19.62 -8.42 10.02
C ILE A 172 18.55 -7.45 10.53
N TYR A 173 17.55 -7.92 11.26
CA TYR A 173 16.49 -7.08 11.84
C TYR A 173 17.07 -5.98 12.74
N ASN A 174 17.97 -6.34 13.67
CA ASN A 174 18.56 -5.36 14.58
C ASN A 174 19.42 -4.32 13.84
N LEU A 175 20.35 -4.78 12.99
CA LEU A 175 21.22 -3.90 12.19
C LEU A 175 20.39 -3.00 11.25
N PHE A 176 19.32 -3.52 10.69
CA PHE A 176 18.43 -2.75 9.81
C PHE A 176 17.75 -1.62 10.57
N ASN A 177 17.16 -1.91 11.74
CA ASN A 177 16.54 -0.89 12.58
C ASN A 177 17.54 0.16 13.08
N GLU A 178 18.74 -0.24 13.50
CA GLU A 178 19.81 0.68 13.89
C GLU A 178 20.21 1.60 12.73
N ARG A 179 20.39 1.04 11.53
CA ARG A 179 20.75 1.78 10.33
C ARG A 179 19.68 2.78 9.93
N LEU A 180 18.42 2.39 9.95
CA LEU A 180 17.28 3.28 9.64
C LEU A 180 17.17 4.40 10.70
N ALA A 181 17.30 4.06 11.98
CA ALA A 181 17.25 5.03 13.08
C ALA A 181 18.37 6.09 12.95
N SER A 182 19.57 5.70 12.55
CA SER A 182 20.70 6.62 12.31
C SER A 182 20.40 7.65 11.21
N GLN A 183 19.52 7.30 10.27
CA GLN A 183 19.07 8.17 9.17
C GLN A 183 17.76 8.91 9.50
N GLN A 184 17.21 8.75 10.71
CA GLN A 184 15.92 9.27 11.14
C GLN A 184 14.74 8.81 10.27
N ILE A 185 14.83 7.61 9.71
CA ILE A 185 13.79 6.96 8.93
C ILE A 185 13.42 5.61 9.55
N CYS A 186 12.27 5.06 9.13
CA CYS A 186 11.79 3.75 9.58
C CYS A 186 10.78 3.17 8.58
N TYR A 187 10.36 1.93 8.78
CA TYR A 187 9.12 1.39 8.21
C TYR A 187 7.96 1.59 9.21
N GLU A 188 6.73 1.35 8.77
CA GLU A 188 5.54 1.75 9.52
C GLU A 188 5.41 1.01 10.86
N GLY A 189 5.64 -0.32 10.90
CA GLY A 189 5.57 -1.12 12.12
C GLY A 189 6.58 -0.67 13.18
N ALA A 190 7.81 -0.40 12.76
CA ALA A 190 8.85 0.12 13.68
C ALA A 190 8.46 1.47 14.29
N LEU A 191 7.83 2.36 13.49
CA LEU A 191 7.32 3.63 13.99
C LEU A 191 6.23 3.41 15.04
N TYR A 192 5.27 2.52 14.74
CA TYR A 192 4.15 2.25 15.65
C TYR A 192 4.64 1.67 16.97
N ARG A 193 5.55 0.69 16.91
CA ARG A 193 6.18 0.08 18.07
C ARG A 193 6.91 1.11 18.92
N GLN A 194 7.74 1.97 18.31
CA GLN A 194 8.44 3.04 19.00
C GLN A 194 7.49 3.98 19.75
N VAL A 195 6.38 4.36 19.12
CA VAL A 195 5.38 5.24 19.73
C VAL A 195 4.76 4.59 20.96
N VAL A 196 4.39 3.31 20.87
CA VAL A 196 3.75 2.61 22.00
C VAL A 196 4.72 2.36 23.15
N GLU A 197 5.98 2.01 22.85
CA GLU A 197 7.02 1.75 23.84
C GLU A 197 7.54 3.04 24.52
N ASN A 198 7.29 4.21 23.93
CA ASN A 198 7.72 5.48 24.53
C ASN A 198 6.70 6.00 25.57
N PRO A 199 7.02 5.96 26.88
CA PRO A 199 6.11 6.41 27.91
C PRO A 199 5.97 7.94 27.98
N GLN A 200 6.87 8.70 27.36
CA GLN A 200 6.95 10.16 27.47
C GLN A 200 6.13 10.90 26.41
N ILE A 201 5.34 10.19 25.59
CA ILE A 201 4.50 10.83 24.57
C ILE A 201 3.34 11.56 25.23
N ASP A 202 3.24 12.84 24.94
CA ASP A 202 2.08 13.67 25.29
C ASP A 202 1.10 13.73 24.12
N PHE A 203 -0.14 13.32 24.37
CA PHE A 203 -1.21 13.31 23.40
C PHE A 203 -1.94 14.66 23.38
N ARG A 204 -1.90 15.31 22.25
CA ARG A 204 -2.32 16.71 22.02
C ARG A 204 -3.80 16.98 22.37
N TYR A 205 -4.70 16.04 22.11
CA TYR A 205 -6.14 16.21 22.29
C TYR A 205 -6.58 15.70 23.65
N ASP A 206 -7.63 16.32 24.20
CA ASP A 206 -8.20 15.90 25.47
C ASP A 206 -8.98 14.58 25.33
N THR A 207 -9.52 14.33 24.14
CA THR A 207 -10.25 13.10 23.84
C THR A 207 -9.97 12.60 22.42
N TYR A 208 -9.78 11.29 22.33
CA TYR A 208 -9.65 10.53 21.08
C TYR A 208 -10.87 9.61 20.93
N ALA A 209 -11.74 9.88 19.96
CA ALA A 209 -12.89 9.04 19.63
C ALA A 209 -12.50 8.05 18.52
N PHE A 210 -12.32 6.79 18.86
CA PHE A 210 -11.99 5.71 17.92
C PHE A 210 -13.28 5.17 17.29
N VAL A 211 -13.43 5.34 15.97
CA VAL A 211 -14.68 5.07 15.27
C VAL A 211 -14.49 3.98 14.21
N GLY A 212 -15.22 2.87 14.35
CA GLY A 212 -15.30 1.81 13.34
C GLY A 212 -14.08 0.88 13.31
N PHE A 213 -13.43 0.64 14.46
CA PHE A 213 -12.33 -0.32 14.60
C PHE A 213 -12.89 -1.67 15.05
N ASN A 214 -12.91 -2.66 14.14
CA ASN A 214 -13.43 -3.99 14.43
C ASN A 214 -12.31 -5.00 14.72
N HIS A 215 -11.16 -4.85 14.06
CA HIS A 215 -9.99 -5.70 14.27
C HIS A 215 -8.77 -4.82 14.53
N LEU A 216 -8.04 -5.12 15.61
CA LEU A 216 -6.91 -4.33 16.07
C LEU A 216 -5.63 -5.19 16.08
N GLN A 217 -4.55 -4.60 15.62
CA GLN A 217 -3.20 -5.12 15.83
C GLN A 217 -2.77 -4.91 17.29
N GLU A 218 -1.79 -5.66 17.79
CA GLU A 218 -1.36 -5.56 19.20
C GLU A 218 -0.86 -4.15 19.55
N VAL A 219 -0.12 -3.52 18.66
CA VAL A 219 0.36 -2.14 18.85
C VAL A 219 -0.80 -1.13 18.98
N GLU A 220 -1.89 -1.33 18.25
CA GLU A 220 -3.09 -0.50 18.36
C GLU A 220 -3.83 -0.75 19.67
N LYS A 221 -3.95 -2.02 20.08
CA LYS A 221 -4.55 -2.39 21.38
C LYS A 221 -3.79 -1.74 22.54
N MET A 222 -2.46 -1.74 22.49
CA MET A 222 -1.64 -1.10 23.52
C MET A 222 -1.85 0.41 23.55
N LEU A 223 -1.89 1.07 22.40
CA LEU A 223 -2.19 2.50 22.30
C LEU A 223 -3.57 2.84 22.87
N PHE A 224 -4.60 2.08 22.48
CA PHE A 224 -5.97 2.27 22.93
C PHE A 224 -6.09 2.10 24.44
N LYS A 225 -5.48 1.03 24.99
CA LYS A 225 -5.45 0.78 26.43
C LYS A 225 -4.76 1.90 27.20
N ARG A 226 -3.66 2.44 26.68
CA ARG A 226 -2.97 3.58 27.29
C ARG A 226 -3.87 4.81 27.33
N LEU A 227 -4.48 5.19 26.19
CA LEU A 227 -5.38 6.35 26.13
C LEU A 227 -6.64 6.18 26.98
N GLU A 228 -7.13 4.94 27.12
CA GLU A 228 -8.23 4.61 28.02
C GLU A 228 -7.83 4.81 29.49
N GLN A 229 -6.65 4.34 29.87
CA GLN A 229 -6.10 4.53 31.22
C GLN A 229 -5.85 6.01 31.57
N GLU A 230 -5.48 6.83 30.57
CA GLU A 230 -5.35 8.27 30.70
C GLU A 230 -6.72 9.01 30.71
N GLY A 231 -7.83 8.29 30.53
CA GLY A 231 -9.16 8.87 30.44
C GLY A 231 -9.41 9.68 29.15
N LYS A 232 -8.58 9.47 28.12
CA LYS A 232 -8.62 10.22 26.86
C LYS A 232 -9.29 9.45 25.71
N ALA A 233 -9.77 8.22 25.90
CA ALA A 233 -10.34 7.40 24.82
C ALA A 233 -11.86 7.26 24.90
N ILE A 234 -12.52 7.30 23.74
CA ILE A 234 -13.92 6.91 23.54
C ILE A 234 -13.94 5.91 22.39
N PHE A 235 -14.62 4.78 22.57
CA PHE A 235 -14.76 3.74 21.56
C PHE A 235 -16.16 3.73 20.99
N CYS A 236 -16.27 3.90 19.67
CA CYS A 236 -17.53 3.85 18.94
C CYS A 236 -17.46 2.66 17.97
N GLN A 237 -18.18 1.60 18.28
CA GLN A 237 -18.24 0.38 17.48
C GLN A 237 -19.63 0.21 16.89
N ASP A 238 -19.70 -0.32 15.67
CA ASP A 238 -20.94 -0.76 15.07
C ASP A 238 -21.21 -2.19 15.51
N THR A 239 -22.17 -2.34 16.38
CA THR A 239 -22.57 -3.64 16.95
C THR A 239 -23.82 -4.22 16.29
N GLU A 240 -24.34 -3.56 15.25
CA GLU A 240 -25.52 -4.06 14.53
C GLU A 240 -25.10 -5.21 13.61
N GLU A 241 -25.57 -6.41 13.91
CA GLU A 241 -25.43 -7.57 13.05
C GLU A 241 -26.49 -7.54 11.95
N VAL A 242 -26.08 -7.85 10.70
CA VAL A 242 -27.00 -8.06 9.59
C VAL A 242 -27.67 -9.42 9.78
N PRO A 243 -29.02 -9.48 9.80
CA PRO A 243 -29.71 -10.76 9.91
C PRO A 243 -29.30 -11.70 8.77
N PRO A 244 -28.97 -12.98 9.05
CA PRO A 244 -28.55 -13.94 8.02
C PRO A 244 -29.54 -14.11 6.86
N GLU A 245 -30.81 -13.91 7.11
CA GLU A 245 -31.91 -14.01 6.13
C GLU A 245 -31.84 -12.94 5.04
N GLU A 246 -31.15 -11.82 5.29
CA GLU A 246 -30.92 -10.76 4.31
C GLU A 246 -29.69 -11.01 3.43
N LEU A 247 -28.91 -12.08 3.70
CA LEU A 247 -27.70 -12.40 2.97
C LEU A 247 -28.00 -13.37 1.81
N THR A 248 -27.56 -13.00 0.62
CA THR A 248 -27.63 -13.86 -0.58
C THR A 248 -26.23 -14.21 -1.04
N TYR A 249 -25.91 -15.50 -1.08
CA TYR A 249 -24.63 -16.02 -1.57
C TYR A 249 -24.79 -16.49 -3.00
N ILE A 250 -23.91 -16.00 -3.89
CA ILE A 250 -23.92 -16.34 -5.32
C ILE A 250 -22.56 -16.88 -5.69
N SER A 251 -22.53 -18.13 -6.16
CA SER A 251 -21.30 -18.75 -6.67
C SER A 251 -21.13 -18.46 -8.16
N ALA A 252 -19.92 -18.07 -8.56
CA ALA A 252 -19.55 -17.86 -9.95
C ALA A 252 -18.26 -18.63 -10.25
N PRO A 253 -18.17 -19.34 -11.38
CA PRO A 253 -16.99 -20.16 -11.72
C PRO A 253 -15.75 -19.35 -12.10
N THR A 254 -15.91 -18.06 -12.41
CA THR A 254 -14.80 -17.13 -12.74
C THR A 254 -15.10 -15.73 -12.26
N GLU A 255 -14.05 -14.97 -12.01
CA GLU A 255 -14.13 -13.54 -11.66
C GLU A 255 -14.88 -12.71 -12.70
N ASN A 256 -14.71 -13.02 -13.98
CA ASN A 256 -15.41 -12.33 -15.06
C ASN A 256 -16.93 -12.56 -15.00
N ILE A 257 -17.37 -13.78 -14.69
CA ILE A 257 -18.80 -14.08 -14.50
C ILE A 257 -19.32 -13.39 -13.25
N GLN A 258 -18.55 -13.36 -12.18
CA GLN A 258 -18.88 -12.62 -10.96
C GLN A 258 -19.10 -11.12 -11.29
N ALA A 259 -18.20 -10.49 -12.02
CA ALA A 259 -18.34 -9.09 -12.42
C ALA A 259 -19.57 -8.85 -13.32
N ARG A 260 -19.84 -9.76 -14.27
CA ARG A 260 -21.01 -9.68 -15.15
C ARG A 260 -22.35 -9.81 -14.39
N PHE A 261 -22.37 -10.55 -13.30
CA PHE A 261 -23.58 -10.67 -12.46
C PHE A 261 -24.00 -9.32 -11.88
N VAL A 262 -23.09 -8.38 -11.68
CA VAL A 262 -23.39 -7.02 -11.21
C VAL A 262 -24.44 -6.34 -12.09
N SER A 263 -24.42 -6.55 -13.41
CA SER A 263 -25.42 -5.96 -14.31
C SER A 263 -26.83 -6.50 -14.10
N GLN A 264 -26.97 -7.75 -13.66
CA GLN A 264 -28.27 -8.36 -13.31
C GLN A 264 -28.72 -7.95 -11.89
N TRP A 265 -27.75 -7.84 -10.98
CA TRP A 265 -28.00 -7.47 -9.60
C TRP A 265 -28.45 -6.00 -9.46
N LEU A 266 -27.97 -5.09 -10.34
CA LEU A 266 -28.36 -3.69 -10.38
C LEU A 266 -29.73 -3.51 -11.02
N THR A 267 -30.80 -3.80 -10.26
CA THR A 267 -32.16 -3.53 -10.68
C THR A 267 -32.45 -2.01 -10.74
N PRO A 268 -33.51 -1.55 -11.43
CA PRO A 268 -33.89 -0.14 -11.47
C PRO A 268 -34.03 0.48 -10.07
N GLU A 269 -34.58 -0.26 -9.11
CA GLU A 269 -34.76 0.18 -7.73
C GLU A 269 -33.40 0.41 -7.02
N ARG A 270 -32.43 -0.52 -7.23
CA ARG A 270 -31.09 -0.38 -6.68
C ARG A 270 -30.33 0.79 -7.30
N ILE A 271 -30.50 1.01 -8.60
CA ILE A 271 -29.92 2.19 -9.29
C ILE A 271 -30.54 3.48 -8.74
N ALA A 272 -31.87 3.52 -8.59
CA ALA A 272 -32.58 4.68 -8.04
C ALA A 272 -32.21 4.96 -6.56
N ALA A 273 -31.84 3.94 -5.80
CA ALA A 273 -31.39 4.09 -4.42
C ALA A 273 -30.07 4.88 -4.30
N GLY A 274 -29.30 5.03 -5.38
CA GLY A 274 -28.10 5.87 -5.46
C GLY A 274 -27.07 5.55 -4.38
N ARG A 275 -26.80 6.48 -3.46
CA ARG A 275 -25.81 6.30 -2.38
C ARG A 275 -26.09 5.13 -1.41
N LYS A 276 -27.27 4.55 -1.43
CA LYS A 276 -27.64 3.39 -0.61
C LYS A 276 -27.25 2.06 -1.28
N THR A 277 -26.81 2.10 -2.53
CA THR A 277 -26.32 0.92 -3.27
C THR A 277 -24.80 0.99 -3.39
N ALA A 278 -24.10 -0.02 -2.90
CA ALA A 278 -22.66 -0.12 -2.97
C ALA A 278 -22.22 -1.46 -3.58
N ILE A 279 -21.18 -1.43 -4.40
CA ILE A 279 -20.46 -2.61 -4.88
C ILE A 279 -19.10 -2.59 -4.21
N VAL A 280 -18.84 -3.60 -3.38
CA VAL A 280 -17.57 -3.74 -2.66
C VAL A 280 -16.71 -4.77 -3.38
N LEU A 281 -15.50 -4.37 -3.78
CA LEU A 281 -14.53 -5.23 -4.44
C LEU A 281 -13.51 -5.71 -3.42
N CYS A 282 -13.46 -7.02 -3.17
CA CYS A 282 -12.39 -7.63 -2.36
C CYS A 282 -11.06 -7.70 -3.15
N ASP A 283 -11.15 -7.85 -4.48
CA ASP A 283 -10.01 -7.69 -5.39
C ASP A 283 -10.22 -6.44 -6.27
N GLU A 284 -9.40 -5.41 -6.05
CA GLU A 284 -9.46 -4.15 -6.79
C GLU A 284 -9.13 -4.32 -8.29
N LYS A 285 -8.48 -5.41 -8.70
CA LYS A 285 -8.20 -5.72 -10.11
C LYS A 285 -9.47 -5.89 -10.93
N LEU A 286 -10.58 -6.28 -10.28
CA LEU A 286 -11.89 -6.41 -10.93
C LEU A 286 -12.57 -5.08 -11.27
N LEU A 287 -12.06 -3.95 -10.77
CA LEU A 287 -12.69 -2.63 -10.96
C LEU A 287 -13.02 -2.33 -12.42
N GLN A 288 -12.06 -2.51 -13.32
CA GLN A 288 -12.27 -2.22 -14.74
C GLN A 288 -13.35 -3.12 -15.36
N THR A 289 -13.31 -4.41 -15.03
CA THR A 289 -14.31 -5.38 -15.52
C THR A 289 -15.70 -5.04 -15.00
N VAL A 290 -15.82 -4.66 -13.74
CA VAL A 290 -17.10 -4.25 -13.12
C VAL A 290 -17.64 -2.97 -13.76
N ILE A 291 -16.79 -1.95 -13.98
CA ILE A 291 -17.20 -0.70 -14.63
C ILE A 291 -17.76 -0.98 -16.03
N HIS A 292 -17.11 -1.85 -16.80
CA HIS A 292 -17.59 -2.23 -18.14
C HIS A 292 -18.87 -3.08 -18.13
N CYS A 293 -19.20 -3.71 -17.01
CA CYS A 293 -20.42 -4.49 -16.84
C CYS A 293 -21.60 -3.67 -16.28
N LEU A 294 -21.41 -2.38 -15.95
CA LEU A 294 -22.50 -1.55 -15.44
C LEU A 294 -23.59 -1.34 -16.50
N PRO A 295 -24.87 -1.41 -16.13
CA PRO A 295 -25.98 -1.08 -17.02
C PRO A 295 -25.91 0.36 -17.53
N LYS A 296 -26.33 0.60 -18.76
CA LYS A 296 -26.37 1.96 -19.35
C LYS A 296 -27.22 2.96 -18.56
N ALA A 297 -28.15 2.47 -17.74
CA ALA A 297 -28.99 3.29 -16.85
C ALA A 297 -28.19 3.91 -15.68
N VAL A 298 -26.98 3.43 -15.42
CA VAL A 298 -26.10 4.00 -14.37
C VAL A 298 -25.35 5.19 -14.96
N GLU A 299 -25.82 6.39 -14.66
CA GLU A 299 -25.23 7.64 -15.18
C GLU A 299 -24.01 8.11 -14.36
N LYS A 300 -23.99 7.82 -13.05
CA LYS A 300 -22.95 8.31 -12.13
C LYS A 300 -22.45 7.19 -11.23
N VAL A 301 -21.15 7.06 -11.15
CA VAL A 301 -20.46 6.11 -10.27
C VAL A 301 -19.42 6.85 -9.44
N ASN A 302 -19.41 6.58 -8.13
CA ASN A 302 -18.34 7.04 -7.26
C ASN A 302 -17.36 5.90 -7.00
N VAL A 303 -16.19 5.97 -7.63
CA VAL A 303 -15.11 5.01 -7.42
C VAL A 303 -14.26 5.45 -6.23
N THR A 304 -14.11 4.56 -5.25
CA THR A 304 -13.39 4.87 -4.01
C THR A 304 -11.97 4.29 -3.95
N THR A 305 -11.65 3.38 -4.86
CA THR A 305 -10.30 2.81 -5.01
C THR A 305 -9.39 3.77 -5.77
N GLY A 306 -8.08 3.70 -5.52
CA GLY A 306 -7.09 4.38 -6.35
C GLY A 306 -7.06 3.78 -7.77
N TYR A 307 -6.68 4.57 -8.77
CA TYR A 307 -6.41 4.04 -10.10
C TYR A 307 -4.98 3.46 -10.13
N PRO A 308 -4.79 2.18 -10.49
CA PRO A 308 -3.46 1.58 -10.48
C PRO A 308 -2.48 2.32 -11.40
N LEU A 309 -1.34 2.75 -10.86
CA LEU A 309 -0.31 3.47 -11.64
C LEU A 309 0.11 2.68 -12.89
N SER A 310 0.23 1.35 -12.77
CA SER A 310 0.60 0.45 -13.88
C SER A 310 -0.35 0.51 -15.08
N GLN A 311 -1.59 0.95 -14.89
CA GLN A 311 -2.61 1.08 -15.94
C GLN A 311 -2.68 2.50 -16.53
N THR A 312 -1.88 3.43 -16.02
CA THR A 312 -1.85 4.80 -16.52
C THR A 312 -1.05 4.92 -17.82
N ALA A 313 -1.39 5.91 -18.63
CA ALA A 313 -0.61 6.23 -19.83
C ALA A 313 0.85 6.58 -19.48
N ALA A 314 1.09 7.19 -18.32
CA ALA A 314 2.44 7.49 -17.84
C ALA A 314 3.28 6.23 -17.59
N ALA A 315 2.72 5.24 -16.89
CA ALA A 315 3.42 4.00 -16.63
C ALA A 315 3.66 3.18 -17.90
N THR A 316 2.68 3.17 -18.83
CA THR A 316 2.87 2.50 -20.13
C THR A 316 3.92 3.20 -20.99
N LEU A 317 4.04 4.53 -20.94
CA LEU A 317 5.13 5.26 -21.60
C LEU A 317 6.49 4.80 -21.09
N VAL A 318 6.66 4.78 -19.76
CA VAL A 318 7.90 4.34 -19.09
C VAL A 318 8.23 2.89 -19.48
N SER A 319 7.26 1.99 -19.38
CA SER A 319 7.44 0.57 -19.72
C SER A 319 7.80 0.37 -21.19
N GLN A 320 7.15 1.10 -22.11
CA GLN A 320 7.45 1.02 -23.53
C GLN A 320 8.83 1.58 -23.86
N PHE A 321 9.25 2.66 -23.18
CA PHE A 321 10.59 3.22 -23.37
C PHE A 321 11.68 2.22 -22.92
N PHE A 322 11.52 1.62 -21.76
CA PHE A 322 12.45 0.58 -21.30
C PHE A 322 12.45 -0.63 -22.24
N ASN A 323 11.30 -1.10 -22.66
CA ASN A 323 11.21 -2.22 -23.60
C ASN A 323 11.85 -1.90 -24.95
N LEU A 324 11.72 -0.67 -25.45
CA LEU A 324 12.43 -0.22 -26.65
C LEU A 324 13.94 -0.33 -26.45
N GLN A 325 14.48 0.13 -25.33
CA GLN A 325 15.90 0.15 -25.05
C GLN A 325 16.48 -1.24 -24.80
N ILE A 326 15.80 -2.07 -24.01
CA ILE A 326 16.30 -3.38 -23.57
C ILE A 326 16.03 -4.45 -24.63
N ASN A 327 14.81 -4.53 -25.14
CA ASN A 327 14.35 -5.60 -26.03
C ASN A 327 14.28 -5.18 -27.50
N GLY A 328 14.16 -3.88 -27.74
CA GLY A 328 13.94 -3.33 -29.08
C GLY A 328 15.22 -3.14 -29.89
N PHE A 329 16.36 -2.94 -29.25
CA PHE A 329 17.62 -2.69 -29.97
C PHE A 329 18.29 -3.98 -30.45
N SER A 330 18.78 -3.96 -31.67
CA SER A 330 19.50 -5.07 -32.30
C SER A 330 20.96 -4.71 -32.51
N LEU A 331 21.84 -5.34 -31.76
CA LEU A 331 23.28 -5.17 -31.92
C LEU A 331 23.79 -5.59 -33.32
N LYS A 332 23.10 -6.55 -33.97
CA LYS A 332 23.50 -7.02 -35.32
C LYS A 332 23.28 -5.97 -36.40
N THR A 333 22.19 -5.21 -36.29
CA THR A 333 21.81 -4.20 -37.29
C THR A 333 22.12 -2.78 -36.84
N ASN A 334 22.56 -2.62 -35.59
CA ASN A 334 22.80 -1.33 -34.94
C ASN A 334 21.57 -0.39 -35.04
N ALA A 335 20.37 -0.96 -34.89
CA ALA A 335 19.12 -0.23 -35.06
C ALA A 335 18.01 -0.82 -34.17
N PHE A 336 17.00 -0.01 -33.89
CA PHE A 336 15.80 -0.47 -33.22
C PHE A 336 14.91 -1.29 -34.17
N ARG A 337 14.32 -2.35 -33.65
CA ARG A 337 13.33 -3.16 -34.37
C ARG A 337 12.03 -2.38 -34.54
N ARG A 338 11.52 -2.36 -35.76
CA ARG A 338 10.32 -1.59 -36.16
C ARG A 338 9.10 -1.80 -35.24
N HIS A 339 8.86 -3.02 -34.83
CA HIS A 339 7.75 -3.34 -33.92
C HIS A 339 7.75 -2.48 -32.64
N TRP A 340 8.90 -2.33 -31.97
CA TRP A 340 9.02 -1.55 -30.74
C TRP A 340 8.90 -0.04 -30.98
N LEU A 341 9.41 0.45 -32.11
CA LEU A 341 9.22 1.83 -32.52
C LEU A 341 7.74 2.12 -32.81
N ASP A 342 7.04 1.21 -33.49
CA ASP A 342 5.62 1.37 -33.78
C ASP A 342 4.76 1.39 -32.53
N LEU A 343 5.11 0.61 -31.50
CA LEU A 343 4.45 0.66 -30.19
C LEU A 343 4.62 2.03 -29.52
N MET A 344 5.85 2.55 -29.50
CA MET A 344 6.12 3.89 -28.97
C MET A 344 5.39 4.99 -29.73
N ASN A 345 5.41 4.94 -31.06
CA ASN A 345 4.76 5.96 -31.93
C ASN A 345 3.24 5.98 -31.77
N ARG A 346 2.62 4.87 -31.41
CA ARG A 346 1.16 4.77 -31.13
C ARG A 346 0.77 5.22 -29.73
N HIS A 347 1.74 5.45 -28.87
CA HIS A 347 1.45 5.86 -27.50
C HIS A 347 0.80 7.26 -27.48
N PRO A 348 -0.23 7.53 -26.63
CA PRO A 348 -0.88 8.84 -26.54
C PRO A 348 0.08 10.02 -26.34
N TYR A 349 1.18 9.78 -25.64
CA TYR A 349 2.21 10.79 -25.36
C TYR A 349 3.38 10.81 -26.37
N ALA A 350 3.31 10.02 -27.45
CA ALA A 350 4.38 9.98 -28.46
C ALA A 350 4.67 11.37 -29.05
N LYS A 351 3.63 12.19 -29.27
CA LYS A 351 3.74 13.57 -29.76
C LYS A 351 4.50 14.52 -28.84
N LEU A 352 4.67 14.15 -27.57
CA LEU A 352 5.35 14.94 -26.55
C LEU A 352 6.79 14.46 -26.33
N MET A 353 7.19 13.39 -27.00
CA MET A 353 8.54 12.86 -26.89
C MET A 353 9.55 13.72 -27.65
N PRO A 354 10.79 13.86 -27.15
CA PRO A 354 11.87 14.46 -27.93
C PRO A 354 12.06 13.75 -29.27
N ALA A 355 12.34 14.48 -30.32
CA ALA A 355 12.42 13.91 -31.68
C ALA A 355 13.53 12.86 -31.87
N ASP A 356 14.54 12.88 -31.01
CA ASP A 356 15.71 11.99 -31.03
C ASP A 356 15.57 10.71 -30.19
N TYR A 357 14.48 10.57 -29.41
CA TYR A 357 14.30 9.41 -28.54
C TYR A 357 14.36 8.06 -29.25
N ALA A 358 13.92 8.03 -30.53
CA ALA A 358 13.88 6.83 -31.35
C ALA A 358 15.23 6.47 -32.00
N ASN A 359 16.21 7.36 -31.94
CA ASN A 359 17.49 7.20 -32.60
C ASN A 359 18.64 6.91 -31.66
N THR A 360 18.44 7.08 -30.34
CA THR A 360 19.51 6.94 -29.34
C THR A 360 19.34 5.66 -28.54
N HIS A 361 20.33 4.78 -28.61
CA HIS A 361 20.43 3.62 -27.74
C HIS A 361 21.39 3.93 -26.60
N TYR A 362 20.87 3.78 -25.36
CA TYR A 362 21.64 4.01 -24.14
C TYR A 362 22.24 2.70 -23.65
N THR A 363 23.57 2.62 -23.60
CA THR A 363 24.31 1.44 -23.11
C THR A 363 24.61 1.53 -21.62
N ASP A 364 24.58 2.74 -21.07
CA ASP A 364 24.76 3.01 -19.64
C ASP A 364 23.40 3.25 -18.96
N ASN A 365 23.17 2.54 -17.85
CA ASN A 365 21.94 2.63 -17.07
C ASN A 365 21.70 4.02 -16.50
N SER A 366 22.75 4.75 -16.12
CA SER A 366 22.64 6.12 -15.62
C SER A 366 22.16 7.07 -16.72
N ALA A 367 22.74 6.98 -17.93
CA ALA A 367 22.34 7.76 -19.09
C ALA A 367 20.88 7.45 -19.50
N LEU A 368 20.49 6.16 -19.48
CA LEU A 368 19.12 5.72 -19.74
C LEU A 368 18.12 6.33 -18.72
N LEU A 369 18.49 6.30 -17.43
CA LEU A 369 17.65 6.89 -16.38
C LEU A 369 17.52 8.41 -16.54
N HIS A 370 18.62 9.11 -16.84
CA HIS A 370 18.60 10.54 -17.11
C HIS A 370 17.74 10.92 -18.32
N ALA A 371 17.81 10.13 -19.40
CA ALA A 371 16.96 10.31 -20.57
C ALA A 371 15.48 10.13 -20.23
N LEU A 372 15.13 9.07 -19.49
CA LEU A 372 13.77 8.82 -19.01
C LEU A 372 13.25 9.96 -18.14
N LEU A 373 14.05 10.45 -17.20
CA LEU A 373 13.69 11.60 -16.37
C LEU A 373 13.47 12.87 -17.20
N GLY A 374 14.28 13.08 -18.24
CA GLY A 374 14.12 14.16 -19.19
C GLY A 374 12.78 14.09 -19.93
N ILE A 375 12.41 12.90 -20.41
CA ILE A 375 11.13 12.64 -21.06
C ILE A 375 9.97 12.92 -20.11
N ILE A 376 9.99 12.36 -18.89
CA ILE A 376 8.94 12.54 -17.90
C ILE A 376 8.78 14.02 -17.54
N ARG A 377 9.89 14.75 -17.37
CA ARG A 377 9.86 16.21 -17.13
C ARG A 377 9.22 16.97 -18.28
N HIS A 378 9.52 16.59 -19.51
CA HIS A 378 8.96 17.23 -20.70
C HIS A 378 7.46 17.02 -20.78
N VAL A 379 7.01 15.75 -20.61
CA VAL A 379 5.59 15.38 -20.62
C VAL A 379 4.83 16.05 -19.47
N ALA A 380 5.41 16.11 -18.26
CA ALA A 380 4.79 16.73 -17.09
C ALA A 380 4.60 18.25 -17.20
N LYS A 381 5.36 18.92 -18.08
CA LYS A 381 5.25 20.38 -18.32
C LYS A 381 4.20 20.76 -19.35
N ASP A 382 3.63 19.79 -20.07
CA ASP A 382 2.65 20.09 -21.11
C ASP A 382 1.31 20.53 -20.51
N PRO A 383 0.84 21.76 -20.82
CA PRO A 383 -0.42 22.28 -20.30
C PRO A 383 -1.65 21.49 -20.77
N SER A 384 -1.54 20.76 -21.89
CA SER A 384 -2.62 19.93 -22.45
C SER A 384 -2.88 18.65 -21.64
N LEU A 385 -1.92 18.25 -20.80
CA LEU A 385 -2.02 17.11 -19.89
C LEU A 385 -2.60 17.50 -18.51
N LYS A 386 -3.41 18.53 -18.45
CA LYS A 386 -4.15 18.96 -17.25
C LYS A 386 -5.16 17.91 -16.74
N ASP A 387 -5.22 16.75 -17.36
CA ASP A 387 -5.90 15.60 -16.76
C ASP A 387 -5.18 15.25 -15.43
N GLN A 388 -5.83 15.60 -14.32
CA GLN A 388 -5.26 15.53 -12.98
C GLN A 388 -4.63 14.17 -12.65
N LEU A 389 -5.24 13.08 -13.13
CA LEU A 389 -4.75 11.71 -12.90
C LEU A 389 -3.41 11.45 -13.60
N ALA A 390 -3.25 11.87 -14.84
CA ALA A 390 -2.01 11.67 -15.59
C ALA A 390 -0.87 12.54 -15.02
N THR A 391 -1.17 13.79 -14.65
CA THR A 391 -0.20 14.73 -14.09
C THR A 391 0.27 14.29 -12.70
N GLU A 392 -0.63 13.83 -11.83
CA GLU A 392 -0.26 13.29 -10.52
C GLU A 392 0.58 12.02 -10.63
N SER A 393 0.24 11.12 -11.54
CA SER A 393 0.99 9.87 -11.75
C SER A 393 2.40 10.15 -12.26
N LEU A 394 2.56 11.06 -13.22
CA LEU A 394 3.87 11.49 -13.71
C LEU A 394 4.69 12.19 -12.64
N PHE A 395 4.06 13.05 -11.84
CA PHE A 395 4.72 13.75 -10.74
C PHE A 395 5.21 12.77 -9.66
N ARG A 396 4.42 11.75 -9.33
CA ARG A 396 4.81 10.68 -8.38
C ARG A 396 5.99 9.87 -8.91
N VAL A 397 5.94 9.43 -10.16
CA VAL A 397 7.07 8.72 -10.80
C VAL A 397 8.33 9.59 -10.78
N TYR A 398 8.21 10.86 -11.16
CA TYR A 398 9.30 11.81 -11.12
C TYR A 398 9.87 12.01 -9.71
N THR A 399 9.01 12.10 -8.70
CA THR A 399 9.43 12.28 -7.30
C THR A 399 10.17 11.05 -6.76
N VAL A 400 9.72 9.84 -7.11
CA VAL A 400 10.38 8.59 -6.73
C VAL A 400 11.75 8.46 -7.39
N LEU A 401 11.85 8.78 -8.69
CA LEU A 401 13.11 8.67 -9.43
C LEU A 401 14.15 9.77 -9.12
N ASN A 402 13.74 10.87 -8.48
CA ASN A 402 14.65 11.95 -8.08
C ASN A 402 15.14 11.84 -6.62
N ARG A 403 14.69 10.86 -5.86
CA ARG A 403 15.17 10.53 -4.52
C ARG A 403 16.23 9.45 -4.56
#